data_097c91a0d3776b88620d1d94633b8305
#
_entry.id   097c91a0d3776b88620d1d94633b8305
#
_cell.length_a   1.000
_cell.length_b   1.000
_cell.length_c   1.000
_cell.angle_alpha   90.00
_cell.angle_beta   90.00
_cell.angle_gamma   90.00
#
_symmetry.space_group_name_H-M   'P 1'
#
loop_
_entity.id
_entity.type
_entity.pdbx_description
1 polymer ?
#
loop_
_entity_poly.entity_id
_entity_poly.type
_entity_poly.pdbx_seq_one_letter_code
_entity_poly.pdbx_strand_id
1 'polypeptide(L)'
;MTTAAPSTALATIQPAFTDPERLALAGFLAGYRGLTREAYAFDLRQFTTWCRTRSLLLFAARRADIESFARELETRGRACATVTRRLCTIAGFYKYAVEEELLEHSPAAHVRRLRLAYESHATALDRNELGALLVAAGLGPPVEHALISLLALNRLWVSEATGADIEHLGLERGHRTLTITRKGGKVVTIPLAPRTARAIDLAIGERTGGPVFLTEDGRAGIGGGADRRELPRDPVQIRRRVRRGFLHVTQGDPSIKRQ
;
A
#
# COMPACT_ATOMS: atom_id res chain seq x y z
N MET A 1 61.32 -10.45 34.07
CA MET A 1 60.29 -9.55 33.54
C MET A 1 59.64 -10.25 32.39
N THR A 2 58.51 -10.90 32.65
CA THR A 2 57.79 -11.71 31.63
C THR A 2 56.63 -10.88 31.12
N THR A 3 56.73 -10.45 29.86
CA THR A 3 55.70 -9.66 29.17
C THR A 3 54.61 -10.61 28.68
N ALA A 4 53.44 -10.54 29.29
CA ALA A 4 52.25 -11.26 28.82
C ALA A 4 51.70 -10.54 27.57
N ALA A 5 51.59 -11.29 26.46
CA ALA A 5 50.97 -10.81 25.23
C ALA A 5 49.43 -10.72 25.41
N PRO A 6 48.76 -9.68 24.90
CA PRO A 6 47.33 -9.58 24.97
C PRO A 6 46.69 -10.66 24.07
N SER A 7 45.92 -11.54 24.67
CA SER A 7 45.08 -12.51 23.94
C SER A 7 43.95 -11.75 23.25
N THR A 8 44.06 -11.60 21.94
CA THR A 8 42.97 -11.09 21.10
C THR A 8 41.93 -12.18 20.96
N ALA A 9 40.97 -12.19 21.87
CA ALA A 9 39.79 -13.03 21.75
C ALA A 9 38.98 -12.51 20.55
N LEU A 10 39.00 -13.28 19.47
CA LEU A 10 38.09 -13.07 18.30
C LEU A 10 36.65 -13.13 18.81
N ALA A 11 36.01 -11.99 18.89
CA ALA A 11 34.59 -11.93 19.17
C ALA A 11 33.85 -12.78 18.09
N THR A 12 33.35 -13.93 18.47
CA THR A 12 32.54 -14.78 17.63
C THR A 12 31.27 -14.00 17.30
N ILE A 13 31.15 -13.49 16.07
CA ILE A 13 29.92 -12.86 15.59
C ILE A 13 28.89 -13.97 15.53
N GLN A 14 28.05 -14.06 16.58
CA GLN A 14 26.92 -14.97 16.56
C GLN A 14 25.98 -14.54 15.41
N PRO A 15 25.60 -15.47 14.53
CA PRO A 15 24.64 -15.15 13.46
C PRO A 15 23.34 -14.65 14.11
N ALA A 16 22.79 -13.58 13.56
CA ALA A 16 21.59 -12.91 14.08
C ALA A 16 20.34 -13.81 14.16
N PHE A 17 20.39 -14.97 13.53
CA PHE A 17 19.39 -16.04 13.56
C PHE A 17 20.07 -17.39 13.44
N THR A 18 19.47 -18.40 14.07
CA THR A 18 19.80 -19.79 13.84
C THR A 18 19.39 -20.20 12.43
N ASP A 19 20.00 -21.26 11.88
CA ASP A 19 19.63 -21.78 10.56
C ASP A 19 18.16 -22.24 10.49
N PRO A 20 17.58 -22.88 11.52
CA PRO A 20 16.15 -23.17 11.57
C PRO A 20 15.25 -21.94 11.51
N GLU A 21 15.60 -20.85 12.20
CA GLU A 21 14.83 -19.60 12.17
C GLU A 21 14.85 -18.95 10.78
N ARG A 22 16.01 -18.98 10.10
CA ARG A 22 16.14 -18.47 8.72
C ARG A 22 15.33 -19.30 7.74
N LEU A 23 15.40 -20.63 7.88
CA LEU A 23 14.66 -21.56 7.02
C LEU A 23 13.14 -21.38 7.22
N ALA A 24 12.68 -21.26 8.46
CA ALA A 24 11.27 -21.02 8.78
C ALA A 24 10.75 -19.69 8.19
N LEU A 25 11.52 -18.61 8.31
CA LEU A 25 11.15 -17.31 7.71
C LEU A 25 11.05 -17.40 6.19
N ALA A 26 12.00 -18.09 5.54
CA ALA A 26 12.00 -18.29 4.10
C ALA A 26 10.81 -19.17 3.65
N GLY A 27 10.55 -20.28 4.34
CA GLY A 27 9.46 -21.19 4.08
C GLY A 27 8.09 -20.53 4.23
N PHE A 28 7.87 -19.83 5.33
CA PHE A 28 6.64 -19.05 5.52
C PHE A 28 6.39 -18.04 4.40
N LEU A 29 7.42 -17.30 3.99
CA LEU A 29 7.29 -16.31 2.93
C LEU A 29 7.15 -16.93 1.53
N ALA A 30 7.62 -18.15 1.31
CA ALA A 30 7.46 -18.88 0.05
C ALA A 30 5.99 -19.20 -0.25
N GLY A 31 5.16 -19.37 0.79
CA GLY A 31 3.71 -19.59 0.64
C GLY A 31 2.93 -18.37 0.12
N TYR A 32 3.57 -17.21 -0.03
CA TYR A 32 2.91 -15.97 -0.44
C TYR A 32 3.57 -15.36 -1.69
N ARG A 33 2.80 -14.57 -2.45
CA ARG A 33 3.26 -13.93 -3.69
C ARG A 33 2.92 -12.42 -3.70
N GLY A 34 3.63 -11.67 -4.55
CA GLY A 34 3.39 -10.25 -4.82
C GLY A 34 3.36 -9.38 -3.54
N LEU A 35 2.49 -8.40 -3.51
CA LEU A 35 2.38 -7.42 -2.42
C LEU A 35 2.11 -8.05 -1.03
N THR A 36 1.45 -9.20 -0.97
CA THR A 36 1.23 -9.91 0.30
C THR A 36 2.54 -10.40 0.88
N ARG A 37 3.40 -11.03 0.04
CA ARG A 37 4.72 -11.48 0.43
C ARG A 37 5.60 -10.32 0.89
N GLU A 38 5.59 -9.22 0.15
CA GLU A 38 6.35 -8.01 0.51
C GLU A 38 5.90 -7.42 1.85
N ALA A 39 4.58 -7.33 2.07
CA ALA A 39 4.02 -6.83 3.33
C ALA A 39 4.39 -7.73 4.52
N TYR A 40 4.30 -9.05 4.35
CA TYR A 40 4.67 -10.00 5.40
C TYR A 40 6.18 -10.01 5.66
N ALA A 41 6.99 -9.96 4.62
CA ALA A 41 8.45 -9.83 4.76
C ALA A 41 8.83 -8.54 5.52
N PHE A 42 8.16 -7.43 5.21
CA PHE A 42 8.36 -6.17 5.93
C PHE A 42 7.97 -6.27 7.41
N ASP A 43 6.81 -6.86 7.71
CA ASP A 43 6.34 -7.01 9.09
C ASP A 43 7.24 -7.92 9.91
N LEU A 44 7.64 -9.06 9.36
CA LEU A 44 8.57 -9.98 10.02
C LEU A 44 9.94 -9.35 10.21
N ARG A 45 10.45 -8.59 9.23
CA ARG A 45 11.70 -7.85 9.38
C ARG A 45 11.66 -6.86 10.54
N GLN A 46 10.55 -6.16 10.73
CA GLN A 46 10.38 -5.24 11.86
C GLN A 46 10.43 -5.99 13.20
N PHE A 47 9.74 -7.12 13.30
CA PHE A 47 9.71 -7.93 14.50
C PHE A 47 11.06 -8.61 14.79
N THR A 48 11.69 -9.20 13.79
CA THR A 48 12.98 -9.85 13.93
C THR A 48 14.10 -8.86 14.25
N THR A 49 14.04 -7.63 13.74
CA THR A 49 14.96 -6.56 14.14
C THR A 49 14.75 -6.17 15.60
N TRP A 50 13.49 -6.07 16.03
CA TRP A 50 13.15 -5.79 17.42
C TRP A 50 13.64 -6.89 18.37
N CYS A 51 13.51 -8.17 18.02
CA CYS A 51 14.04 -9.29 18.79
C CYS A 51 15.57 -9.19 18.89
N ARG A 52 16.26 -8.93 17.78
CA ARG A 52 17.72 -8.79 17.75
C ARG A 52 18.25 -7.69 18.67
N THR A 53 17.61 -6.53 18.68
CA THR A 53 18.03 -5.43 19.57
C THR A 53 17.90 -5.77 21.06
N ARG A 54 17.21 -6.86 21.39
CA ARG A 54 17.01 -7.37 22.76
C ARG A 54 17.73 -8.71 23.01
N SER A 55 18.60 -9.12 22.09
CA SER A 55 19.28 -10.42 22.13
C SER A 55 18.32 -11.60 22.32
N LEU A 56 17.09 -11.46 21.79
CA LEU A 56 16.04 -12.46 21.86
C LEU A 56 16.05 -13.29 20.57
N LEU A 57 16.20 -14.61 20.71
CA LEU A 57 16.02 -15.53 19.60
C LEU A 57 14.54 -15.60 19.20
N LEU A 58 14.29 -15.75 17.91
CA LEU A 58 12.92 -15.72 17.36
C LEU A 58 12.05 -16.84 17.94
N PHE A 59 12.61 -18.05 18.10
CA PHE A 59 11.91 -19.20 18.67
C PHE A 59 11.86 -19.21 20.20
N ALA A 60 12.66 -18.35 20.87
CA ALA A 60 12.61 -18.15 22.31
C ALA A 60 11.63 -17.03 22.73
N ALA A 61 11.04 -16.32 21.74
CA ALA A 61 10.08 -15.27 22.03
C ALA A 61 8.81 -15.83 22.70
N ARG A 62 8.37 -15.14 23.73
CA ARG A 62 7.16 -15.47 24.49
C ARG A 62 6.02 -14.53 24.14
N ARG A 63 4.82 -14.86 24.56
CA ARG A 63 3.64 -13.97 24.43
C ARG A 63 3.92 -12.55 24.92
N ALA A 64 4.57 -12.41 26.08
CA ALA A 64 4.89 -11.11 26.66
C ALA A 64 5.79 -10.27 25.75
N ASP A 65 6.74 -10.89 25.03
CA ASP A 65 7.62 -10.20 24.10
C ASP A 65 6.84 -9.66 22.90
N ILE A 66 5.91 -10.45 22.36
CA ILE A 66 5.04 -10.03 21.24
C ILE A 66 4.11 -8.91 21.68
N GLU A 67 3.55 -8.98 22.89
CA GLU A 67 2.73 -7.90 23.46
C GLU A 67 3.56 -6.63 23.72
N SER A 68 4.81 -6.76 24.17
CA SER A 68 5.75 -5.64 24.33
C SER A 68 6.10 -4.98 23.01
N PHE A 69 6.32 -5.77 21.96
CA PHE A 69 6.51 -5.24 20.60
C PHE A 69 5.29 -4.44 20.12
N ALA A 70 4.08 -4.96 20.37
CA ALA A 70 2.85 -4.25 20.01
C ALA A 70 2.74 -2.90 20.73
N ARG A 71 3.00 -2.87 22.06
CA ARG A 71 3.01 -1.65 22.86
C ARG A 71 4.01 -0.62 22.38
N GLU A 72 5.20 -1.06 22.00
CA GLU A 72 6.21 -0.16 21.45
C GLU A 72 5.78 0.43 20.11
N LEU A 73 5.10 -0.33 19.26
CA LEU A 73 4.52 0.20 18.02
C LEU A 73 3.45 1.27 18.30
N GLU A 74 2.61 1.07 19.33
CA GLU A 74 1.62 2.05 19.79
C GLU A 74 2.30 3.32 20.31
N THR A 75 3.30 3.20 21.16
CA THR A 75 4.06 4.33 21.71
C THR A 75 4.73 5.13 20.59
N ARG A 76 5.16 4.48 19.52
CA ARG A 76 5.71 5.12 18.32
C ARG A 76 4.60 5.74 17.42
N GLY A 77 3.36 5.82 17.88
CA GLY A 77 2.25 6.43 17.15
C GLY A 77 1.76 5.64 15.93
N ARG A 78 2.01 4.32 15.86
CA ARG A 78 1.52 3.51 14.75
C ARG A 78 0.02 3.30 14.88
N ALA A 79 -0.70 3.46 13.75
CA ALA A 79 -2.14 3.24 13.72
C ALA A 79 -2.50 1.82 14.19
N CYS A 80 -3.59 1.70 14.96
CA CYS A 80 -4.11 0.44 15.51
C CYS A 80 -4.25 -0.65 14.43
N ALA A 81 -4.74 -0.29 13.23
CA ALA A 81 -4.83 -1.21 12.09
C ALA A 81 -3.46 -1.76 11.65
N THR A 82 -2.41 -0.93 11.69
CA THR A 82 -1.05 -1.35 11.35
C THR A 82 -0.50 -2.31 12.39
N VAL A 83 -0.71 -2.03 13.68
CA VAL A 83 -0.27 -2.91 14.78
C VAL A 83 -0.98 -4.26 14.67
N THR A 84 -2.31 -4.25 14.53
CA THR A 84 -3.12 -5.47 14.39
C THR A 84 -2.69 -6.30 13.18
N ARG A 85 -2.45 -5.67 12.02
CA ARG A 85 -1.97 -6.37 10.82
C ARG A 85 -0.61 -7.06 11.07
N ARG A 86 0.33 -6.38 11.70
CA ARG A 86 1.65 -6.96 12.04
C ARG A 86 1.53 -8.12 13.02
N LEU A 87 0.69 -8.00 14.03
CA LEU A 87 0.40 -9.11 14.95
C LEU A 87 -0.23 -10.31 14.23
N CYS A 88 -1.08 -10.08 13.21
CA CYS A 88 -1.62 -11.17 12.38
C CYS A 88 -0.50 -11.86 11.58
N THR A 89 0.45 -11.11 11.01
CA THR A 89 1.60 -11.69 10.29
C THR A 89 2.48 -12.52 11.23
N ILE A 90 2.79 -12.00 12.42
CA ILE A 90 3.58 -12.71 13.45
C ILE A 90 2.86 -13.99 13.89
N ALA A 91 1.56 -13.91 14.16
CA ALA A 91 0.76 -15.08 14.55
C ALA A 91 0.72 -16.13 13.43
N GLY A 92 0.61 -15.70 12.16
CA GLY A 92 0.69 -16.60 11.00
C GLY A 92 2.05 -17.29 10.90
N PHE A 93 3.14 -16.56 11.14
CA PHE A 93 4.49 -17.13 11.15
C PHE A 93 4.67 -18.18 12.24
N TYR A 94 4.26 -17.89 13.47
CA TYR A 94 4.38 -18.86 14.57
C TYR A 94 3.43 -20.05 14.40
N LYS A 95 2.27 -19.85 13.77
CA LYS A 95 1.39 -20.97 13.40
C LYS A 95 2.10 -21.90 12.40
N TYR A 96 2.71 -21.34 11.36
CA TYR A 96 3.53 -22.06 10.40
C TYR A 96 4.68 -22.81 11.08
N ALA A 97 5.41 -22.17 12.01
CA ALA A 97 6.50 -22.82 12.74
C ALA A 97 6.04 -24.03 13.59
N VAL A 98 4.80 -24.00 14.10
CA VAL A 98 4.19 -25.17 14.79
C VAL A 98 3.78 -26.24 13.78
N GLU A 99 3.22 -25.87 12.63
CA GLU A 99 2.84 -26.80 11.56
C GLU A 99 4.06 -27.54 10.97
N GLU A 100 5.23 -26.88 10.95
CA GLU A 100 6.52 -27.46 10.54
C GLU A 100 7.29 -28.14 11.69
N GLU A 101 6.65 -28.35 12.82
CA GLU A 101 7.22 -29.02 14.02
C GLU A 101 8.49 -28.35 14.57
N LEU A 102 8.72 -27.05 14.25
CA LEU A 102 9.84 -26.25 14.76
C LEU A 102 9.57 -25.71 16.16
N LEU A 103 8.30 -25.64 16.53
CA LEU A 103 7.82 -25.22 17.85
C LEU A 103 6.67 -26.11 18.29
N GLU A 104 6.64 -26.48 19.57
CA GLU A 104 5.54 -27.23 20.15
C GLU A 104 4.26 -26.40 20.25
N HIS A 105 4.40 -25.11 20.61
CA HIS A 105 3.29 -24.19 20.81
C HIS A 105 3.58 -22.82 20.22
N SER A 106 2.54 -22.16 19.68
CA SER A 106 2.65 -20.80 19.19
C SER A 106 2.62 -19.77 20.32
N PRO A 107 3.67 -18.97 20.54
CA PRO A 107 3.65 -17.90 21.53
C PRO A 107 2.65 -16.78 21.17
N ALA A 108 2.20 -16.72 19.93
CA ALA A 108 1.25 -15.74 19.45
C ALA A 108 -0.22 -16.19 19.56
N ALA A 109 -0.50 -17.44 19.98
CA ALA A 109 -1.86 -18.00 20.01
C ALA A 109 -2.85 -17.15 20.82
N HIS A 110 -2.41 -16.61 21.96
CA HIS A 110 -3.25 -15.85 22.90
C HIS A 110 -2.89 -14.36 22.99
N VAL A 111 -2.14 -13.85 22.02
CA VAL A 111 -1.82 -12.41 21.97
C VAL A 111 -3.09 -11.62 21.72
N ARG A 112 -3.36 -10.64 22.59
CA ARG A 112 -4.52 -9.76 22.43
C ARG A 112 -4.35 -8.88 21.20
N ARG A 113 -5.32 -8.98 20.28
CA ARG A 113 -5.40 -8.06 19.15
C ARG A 113 -6.14 -6.81 19.58
N LEU A 114 -5.65 -5.66 19.16
CA LEU A 114 -6.35 -4.41 19.38
C LEU A 114 -7.71 -4.45 18.67
N ARG A 115 -8.76 -4.08 19.37
CA ARG A 115 -10.06 -3.92 18.73
C ARG A 115 -9.99 -2.71 17.80
N LEU A 116 -10.15 -2.95 16.52
CA LEU A 116 -10.36 -1.86 15.57
C LEU A 116 -11.76 -1.30 15.80
N ALA A 117 -11.84 -0.04 16.18
CA ALA A 117 -13.09 0.68 16.07
C ALA A 117 -13.40 0.83 14.57
N TYR A 118 -14.42 0.11 14.10
CA TYR A 118 -14.84 0.13 12.69
C TYR A 118 -15.65 1.39 12.34
N GLU A 119 -15.49 2.46 13.08
CA GLU A 119 -16.08 3.73 12.69
C GLU A 119 -15.31 4.27 11.49
N SER A 120 -15.87 4.05 10.31
CA SER A 120 -15.38 4.69 9.10
C SER A 120 -15.74 6.17 9.16
N HIS A 121 -14.76 7.03 9.45
CA HIS A 121 -14.91 8.48 9.33
C HIS A 121 -14.85 8.95 7.88
N ALA A 122 -14.78 8.02 6.91
CA ALA A 122 -14.87 8.34 5.50
C ALA A 122 -16.31 8.71 5.15
N THR A 123 -16.59 9.99 5.06
CA THR A 123 -17.86 10.49 4.53
C THR A 123 -17.85 10.27 3.01
N ALA A 124 -18.76 9.46 2.49
CA ALA A 124 -18.94 9.32 1.05
C ALA A 124 -19.30 10.67 0.43
N LEU A 125 -18.86 10.90 -0.81
CA LEU A 125 -19.33 12.04 -1.59
C LEU A 125 -20.79 11.78 -1.97
N ASP A 126 -21.64 12.79 -1.82
CA ASP A 126 -22.99 12.74 -2.36
C ASP A 126 -22.96 12.89 -3.90
N ARG A 127 -24.14 12.77 -4.53
CA ARG A 127 -24.27 12.84 -6.00
C ARG A 127 -23.83 14.20 -6.56
N ASN A 128 -24.12 15.27 -5.84
CA ASN A 128 -23.80 16.63 -6.28
C ASN A 128 -22.29 16.92 -6.09
N GLU A 129 -21.74 16.51 -4.95
CA GLU A 129 -20.30 16.58 -4.68
C GLU A 129 -19.48 15.80 -5.70
N LEU A 130 -19.94 14.58 -6.05
CA LEU A 130 -19.30 13.76 -7.10
C LEU A 130 -19.41 14.43 -8.47
N GLY A 131 -20.57 15.02 -8.80
CA GLY A 131 -20.76 15.80 -10.01
C GLY A 131 -19.82 17.01 -10.09
N ALA A 132 -19.72 17.77 -9.02
CA ALA A 132 -18.82 18.91 -8.92
C ALA A 132 -17.34 18.50 -9.05
N LEU A 133 -16.97 17.37 -8.45
CA LEU A 133 -15.62 16.81 -8.57
C LEU A 133 -15.29 16.45 -10.03
N LEU A 134 -16.21 15.81 -10.73
CA LEU A 134 -16.03 15.44 -12.15
C LEU A 134 -15.93 16.67 -13.07
N VAL A 135 -16.70 17.72 -12.78
CA VAL A 135 -16.61 19.00 -13.52
C VAL A 135 -15.26 19.67 -13.24
N ALA A 136 -14.86 19.78 -11.97
CA ALA A 136 -13.58 20.38 -11.62
C ALA A 136 -12.39 19.61 -12.23
N ALA A 137 -12.46 18.27 -12.22
CA ALA A 137 -11.46 17.44 -12.86
C ALA A 137 -11.38 17.66 -14.38
N GLY A 138 -12.51 17.88 -15.03
CA GLY A 138 -12.59 18.17 -16.47
C GLY A 138 -12.00 19.54 -16.87
N LEU A 139 -11.82 20.44 -15.94
CA LEU A 139 -11.14 21.73 -16.13
C LEU A 139 -9.63 21.66 -15.83
N GLY A 140 -9.15 20.56 -15.23
CA GLY A 140 -7.78 20.31 -14.88
C GLY A 140 -7.01 19.49 -15.92
N PRO A 141 -5.85 18.94 -15.55
CA PRO A 141 -5.05 18.11 -16.44
C PRO A 141 -5.83 16.89 -16.93
N PRO A 142 -5.72 16.52 -18.23
CA PRO A 142 -6.42 15.36 -18.78
C PRO A 142 -6.19 14.05 -18.03
N VAL A 143 -4.98 13.84 -17.52
CA VAL A 143 -4.59 12.66 -16.71
C VAL A 143 -5.40 12.56 -15.41
N GLU A 144 -5.59 13.69 -14.71
CA GLU A 144 -6.38 13.72 -13.47
C GLU A 144 -7.88 13.48 -13.78
N HIS A 145 -8.40 14.07 -14.84
CA HIS A 145 -9.78 13.86 -15.29
C HIS A 145 -10.05 12.39 -15.64
N ALA A 146 -9.14 11.75 -16.38
CA ALA A 146 -9.24 10.33 -16.73
C ALA A 146 -9.24 9.43 -15.47
N LEU A 147 -8.33 9.69 -14.54
CA LEU A 147 -8.25 8.93 -13.30
C LEU A 147 -9.52 9.06 -12.46
N ILE A 148 -9.96 10.31 -12.20
CA ILE A 148 -11.14 10.57 -11.39
C ILE A 148 -12.38 9.97 -12.06
N SER A 149 -12.48 10.01 -13.38
CA SER A 149 -13.57 9.38 -14.13
C SER A 149 -13.59 7.86 -14.00
N LEU A 150 -12.42 7.20 -14.08
CA LEU A 150 -12.32 5.75 -13.87
C LEU A 150 -12.71 5.34 -12.46
N LEU A 151 -12.25 6.08 -11.44
CA LEU A 151 -12.56 5.79 -10.05
C LEU A 151 -14.05 6.02 -9.73
N ALA A 152 -14.61 7.13 -10.22
CA ALA A 152 -15.95 7.57 -9.89
C ALA A 152 -17.05 6.85 -10.70
N LEU A 153 -16.86 6.73 -12.01
CA LEU A 153 -17.88 6.22 -12.92
C LEU A 153 -17.76 4.71 -13.17
N ASN A 154 -16.53 4.19 -13.23
CA ASN A 154 -16.27 2.77 -13.44
C ASN A 154 -16.00 2.00 -12.15
N ARG A 155 -15.94 2.68 -10.99
CA ARG A 155 -15.74 2.07 -9.66
C ARG A 155 -14.49 1.20 -9.56
N LEU A 156 -13.43 1.60 -10.25
CA LEU A 156 -12.16 0.89 -10.18
C LEU A 156 -11.44 1.20 -8.87
N TRP A 157 -10.69 0.22 -8.39
CA TRP A 157 -9.69 0.48 -7.36
C TRP A 157 -8.56 1.33 -7.96
N VAL A 158 -7.92 2.14 -7.12
CA VAL A 158 -6.80 2.98 -7.57
C VAL A 158 -5.73 2.15 -8.27
N SER A 159 -5.38 0.98 -7.75
CA SER A 159 -4.40 0.07 -8.36
C SER A 159 -4.84 -0.51 -9.70
N GLU A 160 -6.13 -0.74 -9.91
CA GLU A 160 -6.70 -1.19 -11.20
C GLU A 160 -6.64 -0.06 -12.22
N ALA A 161 -7.03 1.16 -11.82
CA ALA A 161 -6.98 2.33 -12.70
C ALA A 161 -5.53 2.70 -13.07
N THR A 162 -4.62 2.79 -12.09
CA THR A 162 -3.22 3.19 -12.33
C THR A 162 -2.37 2.11 -13.02
N GLY A 163 -2.83 0.87 -13.02
CA GLY A 163 -2.22 -0.24 -13.75
C GLY A 163 -2.82 -0.45 -15.15
N ALA A 164 -3.63 0.49 -15.64
CA ALA A 164 -4.19 0.41 -16.98
C ALA A 164 -3.15 0.78 -18.04
N ASP A 165 -3.03 -0.07 -19.07
CA ASP A 165 -2.19 0.15 -20.24
C ASP A 165 -3.05 0.46 -21.46
N ILE A 166 -2.47 1.20 -22.42
CA ILE A 166 -3.16 1.62 -23.66
C ILE A 166 -3.55 0.41 -24.51
N GLU A 167 -2.70 -0.63 -24.51
CA GLU A 167 -2.94 -1.90 -25.23
C GLU A 167 -4.13 -2.67 -24.70
N HIS A 168 -4.56 -2.38 -23.48
CA HIS A 168 -5.75 -2.99 -22.88
C HIS A 168 -7.06 -2.24 -23.16
N LEU A 169 -6.98 -1.13 -23.91
CA LEU A 169 -8.17 -0.44 -24.41
C LEU A 169 -8.66 -1.12 -25.67
N GLY A 170 -9.95 -1.42 -25.71
CA GLY A 170 -10.59 -2.08 -26.83
C GLY A 170 -11.88 -1.39 -27.28
N LEU A 171 -12.51 -1.98 -28.29
CA LEU A 171 -13.83 -1.61 -28.77
C LEU A 171 -14.67 -2.88 -28.92
N GLU A 172 -15.73 -3.00 -28.14
CA GLU A 172 -16.65 -4.13 -28.20
C GLU A 172 -18.07 -3.63 -28.42
N ARG A 173 -18.72 -4.13 -29.47
CA ARG A 173 -20.11 -3.76 -29.84
C ARG A 173 -20.37 -2.24 -29.91
N GLY A 174 -19.38 -1.48 -30.37
CA GLY A 174 -19.46 -0.02 -30.47
C GLY A 174 -19.17 0.74 -29.16
N HIS A 175 -18.84 0.04 -28.07
CA HIS A 175 -18.47 0.64 -26.79
C HIS A 175 -16.97 0.50 -26.55
N ARG A 176 -16.34 1.58 -26.10
CA ARG A 176 -14.95 1.53 -25.60
C ARG A 176 -14.91 0.65 -24.35
N THR A 177 -13.92 -0.20 -24.28
CA THR A 177 -13.69 -1.13 -23.17
C THR A 177 -12.28 -0.98 -22.62
N LEU A 178 -12.08 -1.41 -21.37
CA LEU A 178 -10.80 -1.52 -20.73
C LEU A 178 -10.68 -2.88 -20.07
N THR A 179 -9.63 -3.62 -20.40
CA THR A 179 -9.31 -4.89 -19.76
C THR A 179 -8.41 -4.62 -18.56
N ILE A 180 -8.82 -5.08 -17.39
CA ILE A 180 -8.11 -4.89 -16.10
C ILE A 180 -7.82 -6.23 -15.44
N THR A 181 -6.73 -6.29 -14.69
CA THR A 181 -6.42 -7.43 -13.83
C THR A 181 -6.80 -7.09 -12.38
N ARG A 182 -7.79 -7.81 -11.86
CA ARG A 182 -8.28 -7.68 -10.49
C ARG A 182 -7.45 -8.50 -9.50
N LYS A 183 -7.73 -8.29 -8.21
CA LYS A 183 -7.11 -9.08 -7.13
C LYS A 183 -7.27 -10.57 -7.41
N GLY A 184 -6.17 -11.33 -7.25
CA GLY A 184 -6.12 -12.76 -7.56
C GLY A 184 -5.82 -13.10 -9.02
N GLY A 185 -5.46 -12.11 -9.85
CA GLY A 185 -5.09 -12.34 -11.26
C GLY A 185 -6.29 -12.48 -12.20
N LYS A 186 -7.52 -12.20 -11.72
CA LYS A 186 -8.72 -12.29 -12.56
C LYS A 186 -8.73 -11.15 -13.59
N VAL A 187 -8.66 -11.50 -14.86
CA VAL A 187 -8.79 -10.57 -15.99
C VAL A 187 -10.27 -10.31 -16.27
N VAL A 188 -10.65 -9.04 -16.37
CA VAL A 188 -12.04 -8.61 -16.63
C VAL A 188 -12.02 -7.45 -17.62
N THR A 189 -12.85 -7.52 -18.66
CA THR A 189 -13.12 -6.41 -19.58
C THR A 189 -14.32 -5.64 -19.08
N ILE A 190 -14.20 -4.34 -18.93
CA ILE A 190 -15.26 -3.44 -18.47
C ILE A 190 -15.62 -2.43 -19.58
N PRO A 191 -16.91 -2.14 -19.79
CA PRO A 191 -17.31 -1.06 -20.68
C PRO A 191 -17.00 0.29 -20.03
N LEU A 192 -16.49 1.22 -20.83
CA LEU A 192 -16.23 2.59 -20.40
C LEU A 192 -17.42 3.48 -20.76
N ALA A 193 -17.84 4.32 -19.79
CA ALA A 193 -18.78 5.38 -20.10
C ALA A 193 -18.19 6.34 -21.16
N PRO A 194 -18.98 6.91 -22.09
CA PRO A 194 -18.45 7.78 -23.14
C PRO A 194 -17.60 8.95 -22.62
N ARG A 195 -17.97 9.52 -21.46
CA ARG A 195 -17.18 10.58 -20.81
C ARG A 195 -15.83 10.07 -20.32
N THR A 196 -15.78 8.87 -19.74
CA THR A 196 -14.53 8.23 -19.30
C THR A 196 -13.64 7.90 -20.48
N ALA A 197 -14.21 7.32 -21.54
CA ALA A 197 -13.46 6.99 -22.76
C ALA A 197 -12.80 8.25 -23.34
N ARG A 198 -13.56 9.35 -23.49
CA ARG A 198 -13.03 10.63 -23.96
C ARG A 198 -11.95 11.20 -23.06
N ALA A 199 -12.11 11.10 -21.73
CA ALA A 199 -11.10 11.57 -20.77
C ALA A 199 -9.80 10.78 -20.90
N ILE A 200 -9.88 9.46 -21.11
CA ILE A 200 -8.73 8.60 -21.34
C ILE A 200 -8.06 8.95 -22.67
N ASP A 201 -8.82 9.10 -23.76
CA ASP A 201 -8.28 9.47 -25.07
C ASP A 201 -7.51 10.82 -25.00
N LEU A 202 -8.02 11.80 -24.26
CA LEU A 202 -7.32 13.05 -24.01
C LEU A 202 -6.06 12.89 -23.16
N ALA A 203 -6.08 11.99 -22.17
CA ALA A 203 -4.93 11.73 -21.31
C ALA A 203 -3.80 10.96 -22.04
N ILE A 204 -4.17 10.09 -22.97
CA ILE A 204 -3.23 9.33 -23.80
C ILE A 204 -2.60 10.25 -24.87
N GLY A 205 -3.39 11.15 -25.45
CA GLY A 205 -2.97 11.93 -26.60
C GLY A 205 -2.63 11.05 -27.80
N GLU A 206 -1.47 11.24 -28.40
CA GLU A 206 -1.04 10.49 -29.58
C GLU A 206 -0.27 9.19 -29.26
N ARG A 207 -0.18 8.83 -27.97
CA ARG A 207 0.51 7.60 -27.58
C ARG A 207 -0.25 6.37 -28.02
N THR A 208 0.46 5.39 -28.57
CA THR A 208 -0.12 4.14 -29.09
C THR A 208 0.11 2.94 -28.17
N GLY A 209 0.92 3.10 -27.11
CA GLY A 209 1.23 2.01 -26.20
C GLY A 209 1.77 2.50 -24.85
N GLY A 210 1.87 1.57 -23.91
CA GLY A 210 2.37 1.78 -22.57
C GLY A 210 1.28 2.21 -21.57
N PRO A 211 1.66 2.61 -20.35
CA PRO A 211 0.73 2.97 -19.29
C PRO A 211 -0.15 4.16 -19.66
N VAL A 212 -1.45 4.08 -19.35
CA VAL A 212 -2.38 5.21 -19.52
C VAL A 212 -1.93 6.39 -18.65
N PHE A 213 -1.51 6.10 -17.42
CA PHE A 213 -1.09 7.10 -16.45
C PHE A 213 0.43 7.12 -16.32
N LEU A 214 1.03 8.26 -16.65
CA LEU A 214 2.45 8.51 -16.47
C LEU A 214 2.67 9.58 -15.41
N THR A 215 3.75 9.43 -14.63
CA THR A 215 4.29 10.49 -13.78
C THR A 215 5.01 11.53 -14.66
N GLU A 216 5.32 12.70 -14.10
CA GLU A 216 6.12 13.73 -14.77
C GLU A 216 7.48 13.18 -15.27
N ASP A 217 8.01 12.17 -14.61
CA ASP A 217 9.26 11.48 -14.99
C ASP A 217 9.04 10.39 -16.07
N GLY A 218 7.84 10.28 -16.65
CA GLY A 218 7.51 9.28 -17.68
C GLY A 218 7.39 7.83 -17.17
N ARG A 219 7.32 7.61 -15.86
CA ARG A 219 7.12 6.28 -15.27
C ARG A 219 5.63 5.96 -15.12
N ALA A 220 5.28 4.68 -15.12
CA ALA A 220 3.92 4.25 -14.84
C ALA A 220 3.49 4.72 -13.44
N GLY A 221 2.42 5.53 -13.34
CA GLY A 221 1.90 6.02 -12.06
C GLY A 221 1.19 7.36 -12.18
N ILE A 222 0.83 7.93 -11.04
CA ILE A 222 0.23 9.26 -10.95
C ILE A 222 1.31 10.22 -10.46
N GLY A 223 1.55 11.30 -11.21
CA GLY A 223 2.59 12.28 -10.92
C GLY A 223 2.44 12.95 -9.57
N GLY A 224 3.56 13.02 -8.90
CA GLY A 224 3.82 13.64 -7.63
C GLY A 224 4.95 12.87 -6.98
N GLY A 225 6.21 13.35 -7.05
CA GLY A 225 7.45 12.72 -6.55
C GLY A 225 7.47 12.31 -5.08
N ALA A 226 6.45 11.57 -4.67
CA ALA A 226 6.37 10.92 -3.38
C ALA A 226 6.45 9.41 -3.62
N ASP A 227 7.48 8.80 -3.04
CA ASP A 227 7.59 7.37 -2.84
C ASP A 227 6.19 6.76 -2.64
N ARG A 228 5.88 5.62 -3.30
CA ARG A 228 4.62 4.85 -3.16
C ARG A 228 4.18 4.61 -1.70
N ARG A 229 5.03 4.97 -0.74
CA ARG A 229 4.78 4.95 0.71
C ARG A 229 4.01 6.15 1.23
N GLU A 230 3.90 7.24 0.46
CA GLU A 230 3.34 8.53 0.89
C GLU A 230 2.09 8.98 0.13
N LEU A 231 1.42 8.08 -0.61
CA LEU A 231 0.04 8.37 -0.98
C LEU A 231 -0.75 8.54 0.33
N PRO A 232 -1.36 9.73 0.57
CA PRO A 232 -2.12 9.95 1.79
C PRO A 232 -3.19 8.87 1.87
N ARG A 233 -3.03 7.93 2.79
CA ARG A 233 -4.04 6.90 3.09
C ARG A 233 -5.24 7.49 3.83
N ASP A 234 -5.18 8.78 4.08
CA ASP A 234 -6.19 9.53 4.81
C ASP A 234 -7.13 10.23 3.83
N PRO A 235 -8.42 9.82 3.78
CA PRO A 235 -9.46 10.49 2.99
C PRO A 235 -9.54 12.01 3.26
N VAL A 236 -9.15 12.45 4.47
CA VAL A 236 -9.13 13.87 4.87
C VAL A 236 -8.05 14.64 4.10
N GLN A 237 -6.90 14.02 3.81
CA GLN A 237 -5.83 14.67 3.03
C GLN A 237 -6.19 14.77 1.55
N ILE A 238 -6.85 13.76 0.99
CA ILE A 238 -7.41 13.82 -0.37
C ILE A 238 -8.45 14.95 -0.44
N ARG A 239 -9.35 15.06 0.54
CA ARG A 239 -10.32 16.17 0.64
C ARG A 239 -9.65 17.52 0.77
N ARG A 240 -8.57 17.66 1.56
CA ARG A 240 -7.85 18.93 1.70
C ARG A 240 -7.18 19.34 0.40
N ARG A 241 -6.67 18.41 -0.38
CA ARG A 241 -6.04 18.68 -1.69
C ARG A 241 -7.09 19.05 -2.74
N VAL A 242 -8.21 18.32 -2.77
CA VAL A 242 -9.39 18.65 -3.60
C VAL A 242 -9.97 20.02 -3.21
N ARG A 243 -10.10 20.31 -1.91
CA ARG A 243 -10.58 21.62 -1.42
C ARG A 243 -9.62 22.76 -1.71
N ARG A 244 -8.30 22.57 -1.68
CA ARG A 244 -7.32 23.59 -2.09
C ARG A 244 -7.38 23.84 -3.60
N GLY A 245 -7.51 22.82 -4.42
CA GLY A 245 -7.74 22.97 -5.86
C GLY A 245 -9.03 23.73 -6.14
N PHE A 246 -10.10 23.45 -5.38
CA PHE A 246 -11.39 24.13 -5.51
C PHE A 246 -11.31 25.62 -5.11
N LEU A 247 -10.54 25.99 -4.08
CA LEU A 247 -10.35 27.37 -3.65
C LEU A 247 -9.53 28.19 -4.66
N HIS A 248 -8.61 27.58 -5.40
CA HIS A 248 -7.89 28.25 -6.48
C HIS A 248 -8.75 28.51 -7.72
N VAL A 249 -9.72 27.63 -8.01
CA VAL A 249 -10.63 27.78 -9.16
C VAL A 249 -11.77 28.78 -8.86
N THR A 250 -12.16 28.94 -7.60
CA THR A 250 -13.21 29.88 -7.20
C THR A 250 -12.70 31.31 -6.88
N GLN A 251 -11.41 31.48 -6.73
CA GLN A 251 -10.75 32.80 -6.70
C GLN A 251 -10.23 33.18 -8.09
N GLY A 252 -11.11 33.09 -9.08
CA GLY A 252 -10.84 33.65 -10.40
C GLY A 252 -10.53 35.16 -10.29
N ASP A 253 -9.44 35.51 -10.93
CA ASP A 253 -8.88 36.85 -11.12
C ASP A 253 -9.98 37.91 -11.24
N PRO A 254 -10.02 38.92 -10.36
CA PRO A 254 -11.01 39.99 -10.42
C PRO A 254 -10.84 40.95 -11.61
N SER A 255 -9.89 40.71 -12.52
CA SER A 255 -9.62 41.55 -13.67
C SER A 255 -10.52 41.34 -14.89
N ILE A 256 -11.42 40.32 -14.89
CA ILE A 256 -12.38 40.10 -15.98
C ILE A 256 -13.79 40.57 -15.58
N LYS A 257 -13.89 41.83 -15.14
CA LYS A 257 -15.15 42.55 -15.15
C LYS A 257 -14.84 43.96 -15.62
N ARG A 258 -14.97 44.20 -16.94
CA ARG A 258 -15.33 45.44 -17.63
C ARG A 258 -14.69 45.47 -19.02
N GLN A 259 -15.40 44.94 -19.98
CA GLN A 259 -15.65 45.65 -21.25
C GLN A 259 -16.96 45.09 -21.84
#